data_185732d7bae8bd13df8ad3b3847931e6
#
_entry.id   185732d7bae8bd13df8ad3b3847931e6
#
_cell.length_a   1.000
_cell.length_b   1.000
_cell.length_c   1.000
_cell.angle_alpha   90.00
_cell.angle_beta   90.00
_cell.angle_gamma   90.00
#
_symmetry.space_group_name_H-M   'P 1'
#
loop_
_entity.id
_entity.type
_entity.pdbx_description
1 polymer ?
#
loop_
_entity_poly.entity_id
_entity_poly.type
_entity_poly.pdbx_seq_one_letter_code
_entity_poly.pdbx_strand_id
1 'polypeptide(L)'
;MSSRMFQGVLLQLSEAAQTTIGVIDAEGNVISCSDTTLIGEKWPDAATAVAAMLENPVREEPYTFYALKGWNPAYGYSAFVLGTDAQAEMLVRMTQVSLNSAKAYYEEKHDKGTFVKNIITDNILPGDIYIRAKELHFPTELPRAVYLVRQVGRSDVAVVELLQSMYPDTQQDFVINVNETDIALVRQVPADTTGEELTRVGRTIEERLKSELFVRTTIGIGTISEHLRELADSYKEAQVAIEVGKVFDTEKTVINYENLGIGRLIYQLPTTLCEIFLSEVFRKNSIESLDQETLFTINMFFENSLNVS
;
A
#
# COMPACT_ATOMS: atom_id res chain seq x y z
N MET A 1 -12.14 -6.52 -8.82
CA MET A 1 -11.87 -5.10 -8.53
C MET A 1 -13.13 -4.21 -8.62
N SER A 2 -13.92 -4.33 -9.65
CA SER A 2 -15.11 -3.48 -9.89
C SER A 2 -16.22 -3.58 -8.83
N SER A 3 -16.54 -4.77 -8.33
CA SER A 3 -17.69 -4.98 -7.43
C SER A 3 -17.59 -4.21 -6.09
N ARG A 4 -16.45 -4.20 -5.40
CA ARG A 4 -16.30 -3.44 -4.13
C ARG A 4 -16.42 -1.92 -4.31
N MET A 5 -15.89 -1.40 -5.41
CA MET A 5 -15.96 0.03 -5.72
C MET A 5 -17.41 0.46 -6.03
N PHE A 6 -18.12 -0.31 -6.84
CA PHE A 6 -19.54 -0.06 -7.10
C PHE A 6 -20.36 -0.06 -5.82
N GLN A 7 -20.17 -1.07 -4.98
CA GLN A 7 -21.00 -1.28 -3.79
C GLN A 7 -21.01 -0.06 -2.85
N GLY A 8 -19.85 0.54 -2.58
CA GLY A 8 -19.74 1.70 -1.70
C GLY A 8 -20.50 2.92 -2.22
N VAL A 9 -20.39 3.20 -3.53
CA VAL A 9 -21.09 4.34 -4.17
C VAL A 9 -22.60 4.09 -4.24
N LEU A 10 -23.00 2.87 -4.60
CA LEU A 10 -24.41 2.50 -4.75
C LEU A 10 -25.16 2.56 -3.43
N LEU A 11 -24.55 2.14 -2.32
CA LEU A 11 -25.17 2.24 -0.98
C LEU A 11 -25.40 3.69 -0.59
N GLN A 12 -24.42 4.57 -0.77
CA GLN A 12 -24.56 5.99 -0.45
C GLN A 12 -25.65 6.67 -1.31
N LEU A 13 -25.69 6.38 -2.61
CA LEU A 13 -26.71 6.92 -3.51
C LEU A 13 -28.11 6.40 -3.16
N SER A 14 -28.22 5.11 -2.84
CA SER A 14 -29.48 4.48 -2.46
C SER A 14 -30.05 5.05 -1.16
N GLU A 15 -29.21 5.30 -0.16
CA GLU A 15 -29.61 5.95 1.10
C GLU A 15 -30.14 7.36 0.84
N ALA A 16 -29.45 8.14 -0.01
CA ALA A 16 -29.86 9.49 -0.34
C ALA A 16 -31.14 9.56 -1.17
N ALA A 17 -31.32 8.62 -2.10
CA ALA A 17 -32.45 8.58 -3.03
C ALA A 17 -33.61 7.73 -2.53
N GLN A 18 -33.43 6.95 -1.47
CA GLN A 18 -34.40 5.98 -0.91
C GLN A 18 -34.98 5.03 -1.97
N THR A 19 -34.15 4.55 -2.87
CA THR A 19 -34.52 3.63 -3.94
C THR A 19 -33.41 2.61 -4.20
N THR A 20 -33.78 1.49 -4.86
CA THR A 20 -32.81 0.46 -5.24
C THR A 20 -32.01 0.92 -6.45
N ILE A 21 -30.70 0.87 -6.34
CA ILE A 21 -29.73 1.23 -7.38
C ILE A 21 -28.72 0.11 -7.51
N GLY A 22 -28.36 -0.25 -8.74
CA GLY A 22 -27.39 -1.31 -8.98
C GLY A 22 -26.68 -1.19 -10.33
N VAL A 23 -25.84 -2.19 -10.60
CA VAL A 23 -25.07 -2.31 -11.85
C VAL A 23 -25.17 -3.74 -12.36
N ILE A 24 -25.42 -3.88 -13.67
CA ILE A 24 -25.37 -5.14 -14.41
C ILE A 24 -24.19 -5.15 -15.39
N ASP A 25 -23.73 -6.35 -15.75
CA ASP A 25 -22.76 -6.56 -16.84
C ASP A 25 -23.45 -6.72 -18.21
N ALA A 26 -22.65 -6.94 -19.25
CA ALA A 26 -23.16 -7.13 -20.63
C ALA A 26 -24.03 -8.39 -20.79
N GLU A 27 -23.86 -9.38 -19.94
CA GLU A 27 -24.63 -10.62 -19.91
C GLU A 27 -25.91 -10.51 -19.06
N GLY A 28 -26.15 -9.35 -18.43
CA GLY A 28 -27.29 -9.09 -17.58
C GLY A 28 -27.15 -9.61 -16.15
N ASN A 29 -25.95 -10.00 -15.71
CA ASN A 29 -25.78 -10.39 -14.32
C ASN A 29 -25.70 -9.15 -13.42
N VAL A 30 -26.41 -9.15 -12.30
CA VAL A 30 -26.33 -8.09 -11.29
C VAL A 30 -25.03 -8.26 -10.51
N ILE A 31 -24.07 -7.37 -10.79
CA ILE A 31 -22.72 -7.45 -10.19
C ILE A 31 -22.60 -6.68 -8.89
N SER A 32 -23.45 -5.67 -8.68
CA SER A 32 -23.51 -4.89 -7.45
C SER A 32 -24.88 -4.21 -7.34
N CYS A 33 -25.44 -4.17 -6.14
CA CYS A 33 -26.74 -3.56 -5.89
C CYS A 33 -26.86 -3.12 -4.44
N SER A 34 -27.61 -2.03 -4.17
CA SER A 34 -27.96 -1.60 -2.82
C SER A 34 -28.84 -2.63 -2.11
N ASP A 35 -29.70 -3.34 -2.84
CA ASP A 35 -30.37 -4.54 -2.37
C ASP A 35 -29.47 -5.76 -2.66
N THR A 36 -28.82 -6.26 -1.62
CA THR A 36 -27.87 -7.35 -1.73
C THR A 36 -28.51 -8.68 -2.16
N THR A 37 -29.83 -8.83 -2.04
CA THR A 37 -30.54 -10.05 -2.45
C THR A 37 -30.56 -10.23 -3.97
N LEU A 38 -30.43 -9.15 -4.72
CA LEU A 38 -30.42 -9.15 -6.20
C LEU A 38 -29.04 -9.48 -6.77
N ILE A 39 -27.97 -9.42 -5.96
CA ILE A 39 -26.61 -9.67 -6.46
C ILE A 39 -26.46 -11.11 -6.92
N GLY A 40 -26.04 -11.30 -8.16
CA GLY A 40 -25.88 -12.61 -8.80
C GLY A 40 -27.12 -13.08 -9.58
N GLU A 41 -28.23 -12.35 -9.54
CA GLU A 41 -29.35 -12.60 -10.45
C GLU A 41 -28.95 -12.31 -11.89
N LYS A 42 -29.61 -12.98 -12.83
CA LYS A 42 -29.41 -12.81 -14.26
C LYS A 42 -30.69 -12.31 -14.92
N TRP A 43 -30.59 -11.15 -15.56
CA TRP A 43 -31.69 -10.48 -16.27
C TRP A 43 -31.42 -10.40 -17.79
N PRO A 44 -31.69 -11.47 -18.55
CA PRO A 44 -31.30 -11.55 -19.97
C PRO A 44 -32.02 -10.53 -20.86
N ASP A 45 -33.26 -10.13 -20.51
CA ASP A 45 -34.03 -9.12 -21.26
C ASP A 45 -33.39 -7.74 -21.07
N ALA A 46 -32.95 -7.42 -19.85
CA ALA A 46 -32.23 -6.20 -19.56
C ALA A 46 -30.89 -6.12 -20.32
N ALA A 47 -30.16 -7.24 -20.47
CA ALA A 47 -28.91 -7.29 -21.25
C ALA A 47 -29.18 -6.92 -22.74
N THR A 48 -30.30 -7.37 -23.31
CA THR A 48 -30.67 -7.05 -24.71
C THR A 48 -31.03 -5.57 -24.85
N ALA A 49 -31.78 -5.02 -23.91
CA ALA A 49 -32.14 -3.59 -23.88
C ALA A 49 -30.88 -2.72 -23.72
N VAL A 50 -29.94 -3.12 -22.85
CA VAL A 50 -28.67 -2.45 -22.60
C VAL A 50 -27.77 -2.47 -23.84
N ALA A 51 -27.69 -3.58 -24.57
CA ALA A 51 -26.91 -3.67 -25.80
C ALA A 51 -27.37 -2.69 -26.89
N ALA A 52 -28.65 -2.30 -26.87
CA ALA A 52 -29.24 -1.30 -27.79
C ALA A 52 -29.03 0.16 -27.34
N MET A 53 -28.48 0.40 -26.15
CA MET A 53 -28.30 1.75 -25.58
C MET A 53 -27.18 2.52 -26.24
N LEU A 54 -27.46 3.53 -26.99
CA LEU A 54 -26.46 4.41 -27.58
C LEU A 54 -26.27 5.71 -26.79
N GLU A 55 -27.33 6.42 -26.39
CA GLU A 55 -27.16 7.74 -25.74
C GLU A 55 -28.16 8.08 -24.63
N ASN A 56 -29.30 7.39 -24.54
CA ASN A 56 -30.36 7.69 -23.59
C ASN A 56 -30.63 6.52 -22.64
N PRO A 57 -31.15 6.77 -21.42
CA PRO A 57 -31.65 5.72 -20.56
C PRO A 57 -32.76 4.91 -21.20
N VAL A 58 -32.78 3.61 -20.93
CA VAL A 58 -33.85 2.70 -21.39
C VAL A 58 -34.70 2.31 -20.18
N ARG A 59 -36.02 2.39 -20.36
CA ARG A 59 -36.99 2.02 -19.34
C ARG A 59 -37.49 0.61 -19.64
N GLU A 60 -37.29 -0.30 -18.70
CA GLU A 60 -37.80 -1.66 -18.77
C GLU A 60 -38.29 -2.05 -17.38
N GLU A 61 -39.60 -2.15 -17.25
CA GLU A 61 -40.24 -2.33 -15.95
C GLU A 61 -39.68 -3.52 -15.18
N PRO A 62 -39.35 -3.37 -13.89
CA PRO A 62 -39.61 -2.18 -13.08
C PRO A 62 -38.42 -1.18 -12.99
N TYR A 63 -37.43 -1.28 -13.86
CA TYR A 63 -36.16 -0.53 -13.76
C TYR A 63 -35.93 0.41 -14.94
N THR A 64 -35.08 1.43 -14.70
CA THR A 64 -34.50 2.28 -15.74
C THR A 64 -33.00 2.02 -15.78
N PHE A 65 -32.45 1.76 -16.97
CA PHE A 65 -31.03 1.42 -17.21
C PHE A 65 -30.31 2.53 -17.94
N TYR A 66 -28.99 2.67 -17.67
CA TYR A 66 -28.13 3.58 -18.42
C TYR A 66 -26.70 3.05 -18.49
N ALA A 67 -26.13 3.01 -19.71
CA ALA A 67 -24.79 2.49 -19.95
C ALA A 67 -23.71 3.31 -19.28
N LEU A 68 -22.77 2.66 -18.64
CA LEU A 68 -21.58 3.28 -18.02
C LEU A 68 -20.53 3.52 -19.10
N LYS A 69 -20.53 4.72 -19.70
CA LYS A 69 -19.55 5.12 -20.72
C LYS A 69 -18.15 5.25 -20.10
N GLY A 70 -17.12 4.89 -20.88
CA GLY A 70 -15.70 4.99 -20.42
C GLY A 70 -15.19 3.80 -19.61
N TRP A 71 -15.98 2.76 -19.45
CA TRP A 71 -15.57 1.47 -18.91
C TRP A 71 -15.11 0.55 -20.04
N ASN A 72 -14.28 -0.46 -19.71
CA ASN A 72 -13.77 -1.38 -20.71
C ASN A 72 -14.93 -1.96 -21.55
N PRO A 73 -14.94 -1.76 -22.89
CA PRO A 73 -16.04 -2.21 -23.76
C PRO A 73 -16.30 -3.70 -23.71
N ALA A 74 -15.29 -4.50 -23.32
CA ALA A 74 -15.42 -5.95 -23.19
C ALA A 74 -16.35 -6.39 -22.05
N TYR A 75 -16.65 -5.48 -21.08
CA TYR A 75 -17.49 -5.82 -19.92
C TYR A 75 -18.84 -5.11 -19.88
N GLY A 76 -19.08 -4.09 -20.73
CA GLY A 76 -20.39 -3.49 -21.00
C GLY A 76 -21.28 -3.22 -19.79
N TYR A 77 -20.76 -2.49 -18.78
CA TYR A 77 -21.54 -2.23 -17.56
C TYR A 77 -22.67 -1.22 -17.77
N SER A 78 -23.80 -1.43 -17.10
CA SER A 78 -24.90 -0.50 -17.05
C SER A 78 -25.44 -0.31 -15.64
N ALA A 79 -25.66 0.94 -15.25
CA ALA A 79 -26.37 1.26 -14.02
C ALA A 79 -27.88 1.04 -14.20
N PHE A 80 -28.55 0.64 -13.13
CA PHE A 80 -29.99 0.59 -13.07
C PHE A 80 -30.54 1.22 -11.78
N VAL A 81 -31.77 1.73 -11.88
CA VAL A 81 -32.54 2.33 -10.79
C VAL A 81 -33.94 1.78 -10.81
N LEU A 82 -34.50 1.45 -9.65
CA LEU A 82 -35.92 1.04 -9.54
C LEU A 82 -36.85 2.22 -9.87
N GLY A 83 -37.76 2.02 -10.80
CA GLY A 83 -38.69 3.00 -11.31
C GLY A 83 -38.49 3.27 -12.79
N THR A 84 -39.53 3.80 -13.44
CA THR A 84 -39.58 4.11 -14.89
C THR A 84 -40.03 5.54 -15.17
N ASP A 85 -40.10 6.36 -14.13
CA ASP A 85 -40.49 7.78 -14.21
C ASP A 85 -39.30 8.71 -14.53
N ALA A 86 -39.57 9.99 -14.61
CA ALA A 86 -38.55 11.00 -14.88
C ALA A 86 -37.52 11.12 -13.74
N GLN A 87 -37.93 10.78 -12.51
CA GLN A 87 -37.02 10.78 -11.35
C GLN A 87 -36.03 9.63 -11.44
N ALA A 88 -36.48 8.42 -11.80
CA ALA A 88 -35.61 7.27 -12.02
C ALA A 88 -34.60 7.53 -13.17
N GLU A 89 -35.03 8.19 -14.24
CA GLU A 89 -34.16 8.59 -15.34
C GLU A 89 -33.10 9.59 -14.91
N MET A 90 -33.43 10.58 -14.10
CA MET A 90 -32.45 11.51 -13.55
C MET A 90 -31.47 10.81 -12.61
N LEU A 91 -31.96 9.93 -11.73
CA LEU A 91 -31.14 9.20 -10.79
C LEU A 91 -30.16 8.26 -11.48
N VAL A 92 -30.55 7.54 -12.52
CA VAL A 92 -29.62 6.64 -13.23
C VAL A 92 -28.54 7.42 -13.97
N ARG A 93 -28.80 8.62 -14.47
CA ARG A 93 -27.79 9.53 -15.02
C ARG A 93 -26.82 10.03 -13.93
N MET A 94 -27.33 10.42 -12.76
CA MET A 94 -26.49 10.82 -11.62
C MET A 94 -25.65 9.65 -11.13
N THR A 95 -26.19 8.44 -11.09
CA THR A 95 -25.44 7.21 -10.75
C THR A 95 -24.28 6.99 -11.71
N GLN A 96 -24.48 7.16 -13.02
CA GLN A 96 -23.39 7.08 -14.00
C GLN A 96 -22.27 8.09 -13.70
N VAL A 97 -22.63 9.36 -13.46
CA VAL A 97 -21.63 10.41 -13.15
C VAL A 97 -20.85 10.07 -11.89
N SER A 98 -21.56 9.65 -10.84
CA SER A 98 -20.93 9.28 -9.56
C SER A 98 -19.99 8.07 -9.68
N LEU A 99 -20.41 7.04 -10.41
CA LEU A 99 -19.60 5.85 -10.67
C LEU A 99 -18.37 6.17 -11.52
N ASN A 100 -18.51 7.02 -12.55
CA ASN A 100 -17.38 7.45 -13.37
C ASN A 100 -16.40 8.31 -12.58
N SER A 101 -16.87 9.18 -11.70
CA SER A 101 -16.01 9.97 -10.81
C SER A 101 -15.28 9.09 -9.82
N ALA A 102 -15.95 8.11 -9.23
CA ALA A 102 -15.32 7.14 -8.33
C ALA A 102 -14.29 6.29 -9.07
N LYS A 103 -14.55 5.88 -10.32
CA LYS A 103 -13.59 5.17 -11.17
C LYS A 103 -12.33 6.00 -11.43
N ALA A 104 -12.50 7.24 -11.87
CA ALA A 104 -11.39 8.15 -12.17
C ALA A 104 -10.51 8.36 -10.93
N TYR A 105 -11.11 8.56 -9.77
CA TYR A 105 -10.41 8.67 -8.49
C TYR A 105 -9.63 7.37 -8.14
N TYR A 106 -10.25 6.21 -8.37
CA TYR A 106 -9.63 4.91 -8.10
C TYR A 106 -8.45 4.62 -9.02
N GLU A 107 -8.60 4.95 -10.32
CA GLU A 107 -7.52 4.81 -11.31
C GLU A 107 -6.37 5.76 -10.99
N GLU A 108 -6.63 7.02 -10.67
CA GLU A 108 -5.60 7.98 -10.24
C GLU A 108 -4.83 7.51 -9.00
N LYS A 109 -5.55 7.01 -8.00
CA LYS A 109 -4.95 6.43 -6.81
C LYS A 109 -4.07 5.22 -7.11
N HIS A 110 -4.55 4.32 -7.97
CA HIS A 110 -3.80 3.13 -8.38
C HIS A 110 -2.55 3.51 -9.17
N ASP A 111 -2.65 4.49 -10.06
CA ASP A 111 -1.52 4.98 -10.84
C ASP A 111 -0.46 5.64 -9.95
N LYS A 112 -0.84 6.45 -8.98
CA LYS A 112 0.08 7.04 -7.99
C LYS A 112 0.75 5.96 -7.12
N GLY A 113 0.01 4.98 -6.64
CA GLY A 113 0.56 3.86 -5.87
C GLY A 113 1.56 3.03 -6.68
N THR A 114 1.25 2.74 -7.94
CA THR A 114 2.15 2.03 -8.86
C THR A 114 3.39 2.86 -9.17
N PHE A 115 3.24 4.16 -9.34
CA PHE A 115 4.35 5.09 -9.54
C PHE A 115 5.30 5.10 -8.36
N VAL A 116 4.80 5.25 -7.12
CA VAL A 116 5.62 5.21 -5.90
C VAL A 116 6.29 3.83 -5.75
N LYS A 117 5.57 2.74 -6.06
CA LYS A 117 6.17 1.39 -6.07
C LYS A 117 7.37 1.31 -7.01
N ASN A 118 7.24 1.81 -8.24
CA ASN A 118 8.32 1.78 -9.22
C ASN A 118 9.52 2.61 -8.77
N ILE A 119 9.30 3.73 -8.07
CA ILE A 119 10.39 4.53 -7.51
C ILE A 119 11.14 3.75 -6.43
N ILE A 120 10.45 3.27 -5.39
CA ILE A 120 11.11 2.61 -4.25
C ILE A 120 11.83 1.31 -4.64
N THR A 121 11.38 0.68 -5.74
CA THR A 121 11.98 -0.57 -6.25
C THR A 121 13.00 -0.36 -7.38
N ASP A 122 13.39 0.89 -7.66
CA ASP A 122 14.31 1.25 -8.77
C ASP A 122 13.84 0.78 -10.16
N ASN A 123 12.54 0.66 -10.39
CA ASN A 123 11.96 0.23 -11.64
C ASN A 123 11.58 1.38 -12.59
N ILE A 124 12.07 2.59 -12.32
CA ILE A 124 11.86 3.79 -13.15
C ILE A 124 13.16 4.58 -13.23
N LEU A 125 13.48 5.08 -14.41
CA LEU A 125 14.68 5.90 -14.58
C LEU A 125 14.54 7.25 -13.86
N PRO A 126 15.62 7.80 -13.27
CA PRO A 126 15.56 9.07 -12.54
C PRO A 126 15.01 10.24 -13.36
N GLY A 127 15.30 10.29 -14.69
CA GLY A 127 14.74 11.29 -15.58
C GLY A 127 13.23 11.19 -15.78
N ASP A 128 12.70 9.97 -15.78
CA ASP A 128 11.28 9.71 -16.00
C ASP A 128 10.45 9.99 -14.75
N ILE A 129 11.06 9.95 -13.56
CA ILE A 129 10.38 10.26 -12.28
C ILE A 129 9.75 11.66 -12.35
N TYR A 130 10.49 12.66 -12.82
CA TYR A 130 10.00 14.03 -12.88
C TYR A 130 8.88 14.21 -13.91
N ILE A 131 9.01 13.58 -15.08
CA ILE A 131 8.00 13.63 -16.14
C ILE A 131 6.69 12.98 -15.64
N ARG A 132 6.81 11.78 -15.07
CA ARG A 132 5.65 11.03 -14.59
C ARG A 132 4.98 11.70 -13.37
N ALA A 133 5.77 12.27 -12.46
CA ALA A 133 5.24 13.04 -11.34
C ALA A 133 4.37 14.22 -11.82
N LYS A 134 4.83 14.93 -12.87
CA LYS A 134 4.06 16.02 -13.46
C LYS A 134 2.75 15.56 -14.09
N GLU A 135 2.75 14.44 -14.82
CA GLU A 135 1.55 13.85 -15.39
C GLU A 135 0.52 13.45 -14.32
N LEU A 136 0.99 12.87 -13.21
CA LEU A 136 0.16 12.41 -12.09
C LEU A 136 -0.18 13.54 -11.09
N HIS A 137 0.25 14.77 -11.34
CA HIS A 137 0.13 15.87 -10.37
C HIS A 137 0.66 15.49 -8.98
N PHE A 138 1.81 14.78 -8.97
CA PHE A 138 2.44 14.26 -7.76
C PHE A 138 3.51 15.24 -7.27
N PRO A 139 3.45 15.71 -6.02
CA PRO A 139 4.45 16.63 -5.48
C PRO A 139 5.83 15.97 -5.37
N THR A 140 6.86 16.60 -5.94
CA THR A 140 8.22 16.06 -6.00
C THR A 140 9.12 16.45 -4.83
N GLU A 141 8.80 17.57 -4.18
CA GLU A 141 9.64 18.21 -3.15
C GLU A 141 8.89 18.31 -1.82
N LEU A 142 8.44 17.16 -1.32
CA LEU A 142 7.85 17.05 0.00
C LEU A 142 8.59 15.98 0.79
N PRO A 143 8.92 16.24 2.07
CA PRO A 143 9.57 15.27 2.93
C PRO A 143 8.73 14.00 3.08
N ARG A 144 9.35 12.85 2.89
CA ARG A 144 8.71 11.54 3.05
C ARG A 144 9.61 10.57 3.79
N ALA A 145 8.99 9.71 4.58
CA ALA A 145 9.64 8.61 5.25
C ALA A 145 9.15 7.27 4.69
N VAL A 146 10.04 6.29 4.63
CA VAL A 146 9.72 4.92 4.22
C VAL A 146 9.78 3.99 5.43
N TYR A 147 8.66 3.32 5.70
CA TYR A 147 8.55 2.25 6.67
C TYR A 147 8.39 0.93 5.92
N LEU A 148 9.34 0.02 6.09
CA LEU A 148 9.26 -1.32 5.54
C LEU A 148 8.74 -2.27 6.62
N VAL A 149 7.52 -2.74 6.47
CA VAL A 149 6.88 -3.69 7.37
C VAL A 149 7.09 -5.10 6.82
N ARG A 150 7.95 -5.89 7.47
CA ARG A 150 8.21 -7.28 7.11
C ARG A 150 7.46 -8.22 8.03
N GLN A 151 6.63 -9.05 7.47
CA GLN A 151 5.86 -10.07 8.19
C GLN A 151 6.72 -11.32 8.44
N VAL A 152 6.62 -11.88 9.64
CA VAL A 152 7.27 -13.15 9.97
C VAL A 152 6.29 -14.28 9.65
N GLY A 153 6.50 -14.97 8.53
CA GLY A 153 5.65 -16.04 8.06
C GLY A 153 4.91 -15.69 6.76
N ARG A 154 3.64 -16.08 6.64
CA ARG A 154 2.83 -15.81 5.44
C ARG A 154 2.32 -14.38 5.41
N SER A 155 2.28 -13.80 4.21
CA SER A 155 1.59 -12.53 3.97
C SER A 155 0.11 -12.64 4.34
N ASP A 156 -0.37 -11.71 5.16
CA ASP A 156 -1.78 -11.55 5.46
C ASP A 156 -2.31 -10.28 4.76
N VAL A 157 -3.33 -10.46 3.95
CA VAL A 157 -4.01 -9.33 3.27
C VAL A 157 -4.58 -8.34 4.30
N ALA A 158 -4.97 -8.82 5.47
CA ALA A 158 -5.47 -7.98 6.55
C ALA A 158 -4.45 -6.95 7.05
N VAL A 159 -3.13 -7.23 6.93
CA VAL A 159 -2.07 -6.26 7.28
C VAL A 159 -2.12 -5.04 6.36
N VAL A 160 -2.31 -5.23 5.06
CA VAL A 160 -2.46 -4.13 4.10
C VAL A 160 -3.73 -3.33 4.40
N GLU A 161 -4.85 -4.00 4.65
CA GLU A 161 -6.13 -3.36 4.96
C GLU A 161 -6.04 -2.55 6.27
N LEU A 162 -5.39 -3.07 7.29
CA LEU A 162 -5.19 -2.36 8.56
C LEU A 162 -4.29 -1.12 8.36
N LEU A 163 -3.16 -1.25 7.67
CA LEU A 163 -2.30 -0.11 7.37
C LEU A 163 -3.03 0.97 6.56
N GLN A 164 -3.84 0.58 5.58
CA GLN A 164 -4.67 1.53 4.83
C GLN A 164 -5.73 2.22 5.70
N SER A 165 -6.28 1.52 6.69
CA SER A 165 -7.23 2.12 7.64
C SER A 165 -6.56 3.10 8.60
N MET A 166 -5.30 2.82 8.99
CA MET A 166 -4.51 3.72 9.84
C MET A 166 -4.08 4.99 9.08
N TYR A 167 -3.84 4.86 7.77
CA TYR A 167 -3.35 5.93 6.89
C TYR A 167 -4.29 6.10 5.69
N PRO A 168 -5.48 6.68 5.91
CA PRO A 168 -6.51 6.77 4.87
C PRO A 168 -6.25 7.84 3.82
N ASP A 169 -5.36 8.80 4.08
CA ASP A 169 -5.02 9.86 3.12
C ASP A 169 -4.12 9.35 2.00
N THR A 170 -4.74 8.87 0.96
CA THR A 170 -4.10 8.29 -0.21
C THR A 170 -3.42 9.29 -1.15
N GLN A 171 -3.44 10.57 -0.83
CA GLN A 171 -2.67 11.60 -1.52
C GLN A 171 -1.30 11.82 -0.86
N GLN A 172 -1.18 11.50 0.43
CA GLN A 172 0.02 11.70 1.23
C GLN A 172 0.68 10.39 1.64
N ASP A 173 -0.12 9.33 1.91
CA ASP A 173 0.33 8.06 2.45
C ASP A 173 0.07 6.91 1.46
N PHE A 174 1.10 6.15 1.12
CA PHE A 174 1.02 5.04 0.17
C PHE A 174 1.39 3.73 0.84
N VAL A 175 0.40 2.84 1.01
CA VAL A 175 0.61 1.47 1.47
C VAL A 175 0.76 0.57 0.26
N ILE A 176 1.96 0.03 0.07
CA ILE A 176 2.39 -0.68 -1.13
C ILE A 176 2.80 -2.10 -0.77
N ASN A 177 2.12 -3.07 -1.34
CA ASN A 177 2.57 -4.45 -1.28
C ASN A 177 3.76 -4.61 -2.25
N VAL A 178 4.95 -4.82 -1.71
CA VAL A 178 6.19 -4.96 -2.49
C VAL A 178 6.37 -6.40 -2.95
N ASN A 179 6.27 -7.33 -2.03
CA ASN A 179 6.34 -8.78 -2.27
C ASN A 179 5.47 -9.56 -1.26
N GLU A 180 5.63 -10.86 -1.19
CA GLU A 180 4.80 -11.73 -0.34
C GLU A 180 4.92 -11.44 1.17
N THR A 181 6.02 -10.89 1.64
CA THR A 181 6.28 -10.64 3.06
C THR A 181 6.44 -9.16 3.41
N ASP A 182 6.74 -8.32 2.43
CA ASP A 182 7.15 -6.94 2.62
C ASP A 182 6.09 -5.95 2.13
N ILE A 183 5.66 -5.09 3.02
CA ILE A 183 4.75 -3.98 2.74
C ILE A 183 5.52 -2.69 3.04
N ALA A 184 5.58 -1.77 2.06
CA ALA A 184 6.15 -0.45 2.26
C ALA A 184 5.03 0.56 2.54
N LEU A 185 5.17 1.34 3.59
CA LEU A 185 4.41 2.55 3.83
C LEU A 185 5.32 3.74 3.51
N VAL A 186 5.00 4.45 2.44
CA VAL A 186 5.65 5.71 2.08
C VAL A 186 4.75 6.84 2.55
N ARG A 187 5.24 7.64 3.47
CA ARG A 187 4.44 8.64 4.17
C ARG A 187 5.01 10.03 4.04
N GLN A 188 4.18 11.02 3.73
CA GLN A 188 4.55 12.41 3.85
C GLN A 188 4.68 12.78 5.33
N VAL A 189 5.75 13.50 5.67
CA VAL A 189 6.05 13.93 7.05
C VAL A 189 6.35 15.43 7.07
N PRO A 190 6.15 16.11 8.22
CA PRO A 190 6.65 17.45 8.42
C PRO A 190 8.17 17.55 8.23
N ALA A 191 8.67 18.72 7.79
CA ALA A 191 10.10 18.91 7.52
C ALA A 191 10.98 18.87 8.77
N ASP A 192 10.40 19.10 9.94
CA ASP A 192 11.06 19.09 11.25
C ASP A 192 10.91 17.74 11.98
N THR A 193 10.39 16.72 11.29
CA THR A 193 10.22 15.37 11.88
C THR A 193 11.56 14.77 12.30
N THR A 194 11.63 14.30 13.53
CA THR A 194 12.82 13.67 14.10
C THR A 194 12.83 12.14 13.94
N GLY A 195 14.01 11.52 14.01
CA GLY A 195 14.15 10.06 14.00
C GLY A 195 13.42 9.37 15.16
N GLU A 196 13.26 10.05 16.30
CA GLU A 196 12.47 9.54 17.42
C GLU A 196 10.98 9.51 17.13
N GLU A 197 10.46 10.53 16.44
CA GLU A 197 9.06 10.56 16.00
C GLU A 197 8.77 9.49 14.96
N LEU A 198 9.68 9.28 13.99
CA LEU A 198 9.57 8.18 13.05
C LEU A 198 9.52 6.83 13.78
N THR A 199 10.41 6.63 14.77
CA THR A 199 10.44 5.40 15.56
C THR A 199 9.16 5.21 16.37
N ARG A 200 8.57 6.28 16.91
CA ARG A 200 7.27 6.25 17.60
C ARG A 200 6.14 5.81 16.69
N VAL A 201 6.08 6.33 15.47
CA VAL A 201 5.12 5.90 14.45
C VAL A 201 5.28 4.41 14.14
N GLY A 202 6.53 3.95 13.93
CA GLY A 202 6.83 2.53 13.71
C GLY A 202 6.33 1.63 14.84
N ARG A 203 6.53 2.04 16.11
CA ARG A 203 6.01 1.30 17.27
C ARG A 203 4.47 1.26 17.28
N THR A 204 3.82 2.36 16.98
CA THR A 204 2.35 2.40 16.87
C THR A 204 1.85 1.42 15.81
N ILE A 205 2.52 1.31 14.67
CA ILE A 205 2.19 0.35 13.62
C ILE A 205 2.36 -1.08 14.15
N GLU A 206 3.51 -1.39 14.74
CA GLU A 206 3.81 -2.72 15.28
C GLU A 206 2.79 -3.15 16.35
N GLU A 207 2.48 -2.28 17.30
CA GLU A 207 1.52 -2.53 18.36
C GLU A 207 0.12 -2.81 17.81
N ARG A 208 -0.34 -2.05 16.80
CA ARG A 208 -1.62 -2.25 16.15
C ARG A 208 -1.68 -3.58 15.41
N LEU A 209 -0.67 -3.91 14.62
CA LEU A 209 -0.56 -5.18 13.90
C LEU A 209 -0.56 -6.37 14.85
N LYS A 210 0.16 -6.26 15.97
CA LYS A 210 0.23 -7.30 16.99
C LYS A 210 -1.07 -7.46 17.76
N SER A 211 -1.73 -6.37 18.14
CA SER A 211 -2.94 -6.41 18.96
C SER A 211 -4.20 -6.78 18.18
N GLU A 212 -4.34 -6.31 16.93
CA GLU A 212 -5.56 -6.52 16.14
C GLU A 212 -5.48 -7.79 15.27
N LEU A 213 -4.30 -8.12 14.73
CA LEU A 213 -4.13 -9.24 13.79
C LEU A 213 -3.28 -10.38 14.36
N PHE A 214 -2.65 -10.21 15.52
CA PHE A 214 -1.71 -11.18 16.11
C PHE A 214 -0.53 -11.54 15.19
N VAL A 215 -0.19 -10.65 14.27
CA VAL A 215 0.92 -10.84 13.32
C VAL A 215 2.22 -10.28 13.94
N ARG A 216 3.28 -11.07 13.87
CA ARG A 216 4.63 -10.61 14.22
C ARG A 216 5.25 -9.92 13.02
N THR A 217 5.74 -8.71 13.23
CA THR A 217 6.39 -7.92 12.19
C THR A 217 7.70 -7.35 12.66
N THR A 218 8.62 -7.13 11.72
CA THR A 218 9.80 -6.29 11.93
C THR A 218 9.68 -5.08 11.03
N ILE A 219 9.90 -3.89 11.56
CA ILE A 219 9.73 -2.63 10.83
C ILE A 219 11.09 -1.94 10.71
N GLY A 220 11.55 -1.77 9.46
CA GLY A 220 12.71 -0.94 9.13
C GLY A 220 12.25 0.46 8.73
N ILE A 221 12.98 1.48 9.16
CA ILE A 221 12.70 2.88 8.85
C ILE A 221 13.92 3.46 8.16
N GLY A 222 13.74 3.98 6.93
CA GLY A 222 14.78 4.71 6.19
C GLY A 222 14.89 6.16 6.65
N THR A 223 15.89 6.87 6.14
CA THR A 223 16.04 8.32 6.34
C THR A 223 14.94 9.09 5.62
N ILE A 224 14.65 10.30 6.08
CA ILE A 224 13.69 11.18 5.41
C ILE A 224 14.25 11.59 4.05
N SER A 225 13.44 11.40 3.01
CA SER A 225 13.74 11.82 1.64
C SER A 225 13.04 13.15 1.36
N GLU A 226 13.78 14.18 1.00
CA GLU A 226 13.22 15.47 0.62
C GLU A 226 12.71 15.49 -0.82
N HIS A 227 13.25 14.61 -1.66
CA HIS A 227 12.90 14.50 -3.08
C HIS A 227 12.46 13.08 -3.44
N LEU A 228 11.53 12.97 -4.39
CA LEU A 228 11.02 11.66 -4.85
C LEU A 228 12.12 10.69 -5.30
N ARG A 229 13.18 11.18 -5.94
CA ARG A 229 14.30 10.36 -6.42
C ARG A 229 15.06 9.63 -5.30
N GLU A 230 14.98 10.15 -4.08
CA GLU A 230 15.69 9.63 -2.90
C GLU A 230 14.89 8.53 -2.18
N LEU A 231 13.62 8.33 -2.57
CA LEU A 231 12.77 7.30 -1.95
C LEU A 231 13.31 5.88 -2.14
N ALA A 232 14.01 5.61 -3.26
CA ALA A 232 14.64 4.33 -3.50
C ALA A 232 15.76 4.06 -2.47
N ASP A 233 16.54 5.08 -2.13
CA ASP A 233 17.61 4.98 -1.15
C ASP A 233 17.02 4.79 0.25
N SER A 234 16.02 5.60 0.63
CA SER A 234 15.30 5.44 1.91
C SER A 234 14.68 4.04 2.05
N TYR A 235 14.15 3.47 0.97
CA TYR A 235 13.63 2.10 0.99
C TYR A 235 14.73 1.05 1.19
N LYS A 236 15.89 1.20 0.51
CA LYS A 236 17.07 0.34 0.70
C LYS A 236 17.61 0.44 2.13
N GLU A 237 17.64 1.64 2.68
CA GLU A 237 18.03 1.87 4.07
C GLU A 237 17.09 1.16 5.06
N ALA A 238 15.77 1.21 4.81
CA ALA A 238 14.80 0.47 5.61
C ALA A 238 15.00 -1.05 5.52
N GLN A 239 15.40 -1.58 4.36
CA GLN A 239 15.78 -2.98 4.21
C GLN A 239 17.05 -3.31 5.01
N VAL A 240 18.08 -2.48 4.90
CA VAL A 240 19.33 -2.63 5.67
C VAL A 240 19.04 -2.57 7.17
N ALA A 241 18.16 -1.68 7.61
CA ALA A 241 17.76 -1.59 9.01
C ALA A 241 17.21 -2.92 9.54
N ILE A 242 16.34 -3.59 8.79
CA ILE A 242 15.82 -4.91 9.17
C ILE A 242 16.93 -5.96 9.20
N GLU A 243 17.81 -6.02 8.20
CA GLU A 243 18.83 -7.05 8.11
C GLU A 243 19.92 -6.86 9.20
N VAL A 244 20.35 -5.63 9.43
CA VAL A 244 21.31 -5.31 10.50
C VAL A 244 20.69 -5.56 11.88
N GLY A 245 19.44 -5.15 12.08
CA GLY A 245 18.73 -5.37 13.34
C GLY A 245 18.61 -6.84 13.73
N LYS A 246 18.43 -7.74 12.77
CA LYS A 246 18.41 -9.19 13.03
C LYS A 246 19.73 -9.72 13.62
N VAL A 247 20.84 -9.07 13.29
CA VAL A 247 22.18 -9.52 13.72
C VAL A 247 22.61 -8.85 15.03
N PHE A 248 22.40 -7.54 15.14
CA PHE A 248 22.93 -6.73 16.22
C PHE A 248 21.92 -6.40 17.33
N ASP A 249 20.62 -6.49 17.03
CA ASP A 249 19.56 -5.99 17.92
C ASP A 249 18.33 -6.92 17.85
N THR A 250 18.55 -8.19 18.12
CA THR A 250 17.58 -9.29 17.92
C THR A 250 16.26 -9.12 18.68
N GLU A 251 16.23 -8.26 19.69
CA GLU A 251 15.03 -8.00 20.49
C GLU A 251 14.19 -6.84 19.94
N LYS A 252 14.76 -5.96 19.12
CA LYS A 252 14.04 -4.83 18.56
C LYS A 252 13.24 -5.23 17.33
N THR A 253 11.97 -4.89 17.35
CA THR A 253 11.03 -5.09 16.24
C THR A 253 10.90 -3.85 15.35
N VAL A 254 11.30 -2.67 15.84
CA VAL A 254 11.29 -1.40 15.10
C VAL A 254 12.70 -0.82 15.09
N ILE A 255 13.29 -0.75 13.90
CA ILE A 255 14.69 -0.39 13.70
C ILE A 255 14.77 0.80 12.75
N ASN A 256 15.30 1.92 13.25
CA ASN A 256 15.57 3.09 12.43
C ASN A 256 17.02 3.01 11.91
N TYR A 257 17.19 3.21 10.60
CA TYR A 257 18.49 3.17 9.93
C TYR A 257 19.50 4.15 10.52
N GLU A 258 19.06 5.34 10.95
CA GLU A 258 19.94 6.33 11.59
C GLU A 258 20.57 5.83 12.90
N ASN A 259 19.89 4.92 13.59
CA ASN A 259 20.32 4.39 14.89
C ASN A 259 21.19 3.14 14.81
N LEU A 260 21.53 2.66 13.61
CA LEU A 260 22.34 1.44 13.43
C LEU A 260 23.83 1.63 13.79
N GLY A 261 24.31 2.86 13.88
CA GLY A 261 25.70 3.16 14.23
C GLY A 261 26.70 2.42 13.34
N ILE A 262 27.64 1.71 13.97
CA ILE A 262 28.68 0.93 13.29
C ILE A 262 28.12 -0.26 12.50
N GLY A 263 26.93 -0.76 12.85
CA GLY A 263 26.29 -1.87 12.16
C GLY A 263 26.09 -1.59 10.65
N ARG A 264 25.82 -0.33 10.26
CA ARG A 264 25.75 0.08 8.85
C ARG A 264 27.05 -0.16 8.10
N LEU A 265 28.17 0.19 8.71
CA LEU A 265 29.50 0.04 8.11
C LEU A 265 29.85 -1.44 7.95
N ILE A 266 29.63 -2.22 8.99
CA ILE A 266 29.94 -3.66 8.97
C ILE A 266 29.09 -4.37 7.90
N TYR A 267 27.81 -4.05 7.80
CA TYR A 267 26.93 -4.64 6.81
C TYR A 267 27.33 -4.34 5.36
N GLN A 268 27.94 -3.18 5.12
CA GLN A 268 28.42 -2.77 3.79
C GLN A 268 29.78 -3.34 3.41
N LEU A 269 30.51 -3.96 4.35
CA LEU A 269 31.80 -4.55 4.05
C LEU A 269 31.65 -5.78 3.14
N PRO A 270 32.45 -5.89 2.06
CA PRO A 270 32.50 -7.11 1.27
C PRO A 270 32.87 -8.31 2.15
N THR A 271 32.17 -9.43 1.98
CA THR A 271 32.41 -10.67 2.74
C THR A 271 33.87 -11.09 2.69
N THR A 272 34.51 -10.96 1.53
CA THR A 272 35.94 -11.24 1.34
C THR A 272 36.85 -10.42 2.27
N LEU A 273 36.50 -9.14 2.47
CA LEU A 273 37.26 -8.28 3.38
C LEU A 273 37.05 -8.70 4.83
N CYS A 274 35.86 -9.09 5.20
CA CYS A 274 35.56 -9.63 6.54
C CYS A 274 36.32 -10.93 6.77
N GLU A 275 36.39 -11.85 5.81
CA GLU A 275 37.15 -13.11 5.89
C GLU A 275 38.63 -12.86 6.03
N ILE A 276 39.23 -11.94 5.26
CA ILE A 276 40.65 -11.55 5.38
C ILE A 276 40.90 -11.02 6.78
N PHE A 277 40.09 -10.05 7.24
CA PHE A 277 40.24 -9.48 8.58
C PHE A 277 40.16 -10.55 9.69
N LEU A 278 39.14 -11.42 9.62
CA LEU A 278 38.99 -12.51 10.58
C LEU A 278 40.23 -13.47 10.58
N SER A 279 40.76 -13.79 9.39
CA SER A 279 41.92 -14.64 9.25
C SER A 279 43.19 -14.00 9.81
N GLU A 280 43.34 -12.69 9.71
CA GLU A 280 44.46 -11.93 10.28
C GLU A 280 44.38 -11.83 11.79
N VAL A 281 43.18 -11.55 12.34
CA VAL A 281 42.96 -11.36 13.78
C VAL A 281 43.03 -12.69 14.51
N PHE A 282 42.40 -13.74 13.98
CA PHE A 282 42.33 -15.06 14.64
C PHE A 282 43.40 -16.06 14.22
N ARG A 283 44.38 -15.66 13.45
CA ARG A 283 45.57 -16.35 12.88
C ARG A 283 45.68 -17.89 12.95
N LYS A 284 45.13 -18.58 13.92
CA LYS A 284 45.16 -20.05 14.09
C LYS A 284 43.93 -20.67 14.71
N ASN A 285 43.03 -19.85 15.27
CA ASN A 285 41.81 -20.32 15.89
C ASN A 285 40.65 -19.62 15.19
N SER A 286 39.65 -20.36 14.79
CA SER A 286 38.40 -19.77 14.26
C SER A 286 37.66 -19.05 15.39
N ILE A 287 36.80 -18.12 15.05
CA ILE A 287 35.87 -17.44 16.00
C ILE A 287 35.05 -18.48 16.80
N GLU A 288 34.82 -19.65 16.20
CA GLU A 288 34.12 -20.80 16.80
C GLU A 288 34.91 -21.41 17.99
N SER A 289 36.20 -21.12 18.10
CA SER A 289 37.03 -21.58 19.23
C SER A 289 36.98 -20.68 20.46
N LEU A 290 36.29 -19.52 20.36
CA LEU A 290 36.07 -18.63 21.50
C LEU A 290 35.00 -19.23 22.42
N ASP A 291 35.28 -19.22 23.72
CA ASP A 291 34.29 -19.63 24.70
C ASP A 291 33.17 -18.60 24.85
N GLN A 292 32.06 -19.05 25.39
CA GLN A 292 30.85 -18.20 25.54
C GLN A 292 31.12 -16.97 26.43
N GLU A 293 32.00 -17.07 27.41
CA GLU A 293 32.34 -15.96 28.32
C GLU A 293 33.10 -14.87 27.58
N THR A 294 34.05 -15.26 26.73
CA THR A 294 34.80 -14.33 25.86
C THR A 294 33.87 -13.65 24.87
N LEU A 295 32.97 -14.40 24.22
CA LEU A 295 31.97 -13.84 23.31
C LEU A 295 31.02 -12.86 24.02
N PHE A 296 30.52 -13.21 25.19
CA PHE A 296 29.70 -12.33 26.03
C PHE A 296 30.49 -11.06 26.42
N THR A 297 31.73 -11.16 26.79
CA THR A 297 32.57 -10.00 27.14
C THR A 297 32.78 -9.08 25.95
N ILE A 298 33.00 -9.65 24.75
CA ILE A 298 33.10 -8.87 23.50
C ILE A 298 31.78 -8.13 23.20
N ASN A 299 30.68 -8.81 23.33
CA ASN A 299 29.37 -8.18 23.10
C ASN A 299 29.11 -7.04 24.09
N MET A 300 29.35 -7.28 25.39
CA MET A 300 29.19 -6.24 26.42
C MET A 300 30.10 -5.04 26.18
N PHE A 301 31.32 -5.26 25.67
CA PHE A 301 32.25 -4.20 25.34
C PHE A 301 31.75 -3.31 24.21
N PHE A 302 31.14 -3.90 23.17
CA PHE A 302 30.54 -3.14 22.09
C PHE A 302 29.24 -2.44 22.54
N GLU A 303 28.41 -3.08 23.34
CA GLU A 303 27.15 -2.47 23.85
C GLU A 303 27.45 -1.26 24.76
N ASN A 304 28.52 -1.28 25.50
CA ASN A 304 28.95 -0.17 26.36
C ASN A 304 29.85 0.85 25.63
N SER A 305 29.74 0.98 24.33
CA SER A 305 30.45 1.99 23.51
C SER A 305 31.96 1.89 23.67
N LEU A 306 32.50 0.67 23.75
CA LEU A 306 33.93 0.37 23.95
C LEU A 306 34.48 0.83 25.30
N ASN A 307 33.65 0.99 26.31
CA ASN A 307 34.05 1.38 27.65
C ASN A 307 34.21 0.15 28.56
N VAL A 308 35.33 0.08 29.30
CA VAL A 308 35.70 -1.07 30.17
C VAL A 308 35.36 -0.78 31.63
N SER A 309 34.87 0.40 31.97
CA SER A 309 34.59 0.84 33.34
C SER A 309 33.13 0.71 33.72
#